data_1b94737bc0f1c574af1d91c2d5981d81
#
_entry.id   1b94737bc0f1c574af1d91c2d5981d81
#
_cell.length_a   1.000
_cell.length_b   1.000
_cell.length_c   1.000
_cell.angle_alpha   90.00
_cell.angle_beta   90.00
_cell.angle_gamma   90.00
#
_symmetry.space_group_name_H-M   'P 1'
#
loop_
_entity.id
_entity.type
_entity.pdbx_description
1 polymer ?
#
loop_
_entity_poly.entity_id
_entity_poly.type
_entity_poly.pdbx_seq_one_letter_code
_entity_poly.pdbx_strand_id
1 'polypeptide(L)'
;SIGIRPNIVYGLTRDQGVSSKNTIAIQSAVLDEEYDIPYKGKYSWLYAGEAASAFIYSVMKEFTKAYVFNLNGQCETIENGIFILKSLKPDAKVTCSGQNFPFPPDLSDEPLRKLIGNYPTYSVEEGISDTYNSFKQLKEVGRCPEINKVN
;
A
#
# COMPACT_ATOMS: atom_id res chain seq x y z
N SER A 1 20.45 13.67 10.51
CA SER A 1 19.01 13.47 10.20
C SER A 1 18.85 12.53 9.00
N ILE A 2 17.68 11.91 8.89
CA ILE A 2 17.28 11.09 7.76
C ILE A 2 15.92 11.53 7.25
N GLY A 3 15.81 11.76 5.95
CA GLY A 3 14.56 11.97 5.22
C GLY A 3 14.21 10.72 4.43
N ILE A 4 13.01 10.20 4.59
CA ILE A 4 12.50 9.07 3.82
C ILE A 4 11.40 9.57 2.90
N ARG A 5 11.45 9.18 1.63
CA ARG A 5 10.43 9.45 0.61
C ARG A 5 9.70 8.14 0.29
N PRO A 6 8.62 7.81 1.00
CA PRO A 6 7.82 6.65 0.66
C PRO A 6 7.23 6.82 -0.74
N ASN A 7 7.28 5.78 -1.56
CA ASN A 7 6.59 5.76 -2.83
C ASN A 7 5.08 5.67 -2.57
N ILE A 8 4.38 4.68 -3.04
CA ILE A 8 2.92 4.64 -2.97
C ILE A 8 2.50 3.71 -1.83
N VAL A 9 2.15 4.32 -0.71
CA VAL A 9 1.72 3.58 0.48
C VAL A 9 0.26 3.17 0.35
N TYR A 10 -0.05 1.91 0.69
CA TYR A 10 -1.41 1.41 0.88
C TYR A 10 -1.54 0.73 2.25
N GLY A 11 -2.76 0.56 2.72
CA GLY A 11 -3.06 -0.07 3.99
C GLY A 11 -4.19 0.65 4.73
N LEU A 12 -4.56 0.14 5.90
CA LEU A 12 -5.62 0.71 6.72
C LEU A 12 -5.39 2.21 6.96
N THR A 13 -6.46 3.00 6.87
CA THR A 13 -6.47 4.48 7.00
C THR A 13 -5.83 5.28 5.85
N ARG A 14 -5.29 4.63 4.82
CA ARG A 14 -4.79 5.33 3.62
C ARG A 14 -5.90 5.49 2.59
N ASP A 15 -6.86 6.36 2.86
CA ASP A 15 -8.13 6.52 2.15
C ASP A 15 -8.26 7.83 1.34
N GLN A 16 -7.20 8.66 1.29
CA GLN A 16 -7.24 9.96 0.61
C GLN A 16 -6.12 10.11 -0.44
N GLY A 17 -6.40 10.93 -1.45
CA GLY A 17 -5.47 11.25 -2.54
C GLY A 17 -5.50 10.24 -3.68
N VAL A 18 -4.81 10.58 -4.77
CA VAL A 18 -4.83 9.80 -6.03
C VAL A 18 -4.35 8.37 -5.82
N SER A 19 -3.36 8.16 -4.96
CA SER A 19 -2.75 6.86 -4.73
C SER A 19 -3.45 5.99 -3.68
N SER A 20 -4.57 6.44 -3.09
CA SER A 20 -5.34 5.66 -2.10
C SER A 20 -6.28 4.63 -2.71
N LYS A 21 -6.45 4.64 -4.04
CA LYS A 21 -7.49 3.87 -4.71
C LYS A 21 -7.36 2.35 -4.50
N ASN A 22 -6.15 1.84 -4.33
CA ASN A 22 -5.93 0.42 -4.00
C ASN A 22 -6.42 0.07 -2.59
N THR A 23 -6.22 0.94 -1.61
CA THR A 23 -6.79 0.77 -0.26
C THR A 23 -8.32 0.82 -0.29
N ILE A 24 -8.88 1.79 -1.03
CA ILE A 24 -10.33 1.93 -1.19
C ILE A 24 -10.91 0.69 -1.87
N ALA A 25 -10.24 0.12 -2.87
CA ALA A 25 -10.66 -1.12 -3.53
C ALA A 25 -10.74 -2.31 -2.56
N ILE A 26 -9.74 -2.45 -1.67
CA ILE A 26 -9.75 -3.50 -0.64
C ILE A 26 -10.91 -3.28 0.35
N GLN A 27 -11.13 -2.04 0.78
CA GLN A 27 -12.24 -1.64 1.64
C GLN A 27 -13.60 -1.93 0.97
N SER A 28 -13.76 -1.59 -0.32
CA SER A 28 -14.97 -1.85 -1.09
C SER A 28 -15.31 -3.33 -1.16
N ALA A 29 -14.29 -4.18 -1.34
CA ALA A 29 -14.47 -5.64 -1.33
C ALA A 29 -15.00 -6.14 0.03
N VAL A 30 -14.54 -5.57 1.14
CA VAL A 30 -15.05 -5.90 2.49
C VAL A 30 -16.49 -5.43 2.68
N LEU A 31 -16.84 -4.28 2.11
CA LEU A 31 -18.18 -3.68 2.22
C LEU A 31 -19.19 -4.21 1.18
N ASP A 32 -18.77 -5.14 0.32
CA ASP A 32 -19.56 -5.69 -0.79
C ASP A 32 -19.97 -4.64 -1.85
N GLU A 33 -19.21 -3.53 -1.93
CA GLU A 33 -19.42 -2.46 -2.89
C GLU A 33 -18.63 -2.67 -4.18
N GLU A 34 -19.13 -2.10 -5.28
CA GLU A 34 -18.41 -2.06 -6.56
C GLU A 34 -17.38 -0.94 -6.56
N TYR A 35 -16.18 -1.22 -7.07
CA TYR A 35 -15.15 -0.21 -7.21
C TYR A 35 -14.27 -0.46 -8.43
N ASP A 36 -14.05 0.60 -9.21
CA ASP A 36 -13.10 0.59 -10.33
C ASP A 36 -11.89 1.44 -9.98
N ILE A 37 -10.70 0.83 -9.97
CA ILE A 37 -9.44 1.55 -9.79
C ILE A 37 -9.15 2.31 -11.09
N PRO A 38 -9.01 3.66 -11.08
CA PRO A 38 -8.95 4.46 -12.31
C PRO A 38 -7.60 4.43 -13.02
N TYR A 39 -6.80 3.41 -12.76
CA TYR A 39 -5.51 3.17 -13.40
C TYR A 39 -5.16 1.68 -13.36
N LYS A 40 -4.19 1.27 -14.17
CA LYS A 40 -3.73 -0.12 -14.33
C LYS A 40 -2.20 -0.19 -14.46
N GLY A 41 -1.69 -1.40 -14.67
CA GLY A 41 -0.29 -1.67 -14.93
C GLY A 41 0.57 -1.70 -13.67
N LYS A 42 1.87 -1.46 -13.84
CA LYS A 42 2.83 -1.55 -12.73
C LYS A 42 2.62 -0.50 -11.66
N TYR A 43 2.78 -0.91 -10.41
CA TYR A 43 2.53 -0.10 -9.23
C TYR A 43 3.51 -0.47 -8.10
N SER A 44 3.87 0.47 -7.26
CA SER A 44 4.65 0.21 -6.05
C SER A 44 3.69 -0.14 -4.91
N TRP A 45 3.68 -1.38 -4.49
CA TRP A 45 2.86 -1.85 -3.38
C TRP A 45 3.63 -1.73 -2.07
N LEU A 46 3.76 -0.50 -1.58
CA LEU A 46 4.40 -0.24 -0.29
C LEU A 46 3.36 -0.35 0.84
N TYR A 47 3.36 -1.48 1.54
CA TYR A 47 2.46 -1.68 2.67
C TYR A 47 2.78 -0.73 3.83
N ALA A 48 1.75 -0.20 4.49
CA ALA A 48 1.90 0.78 5.58
C ALA A 48 2.75 0.24 6.75
N GLY A 49 2.63 -1.05 7.06
CA GLY A 49 3.46 -1.72 8.07
C GLY A 49 4.95 -1.77 7.71
N GLU A 50 5.27 -1.98 6.42
CA GLU A 50 6.64 -1.90 5.93
C GLU A 50 7.19 -0.48 6.04
N ALA A 51 6.40 0.51 5.61
CA ALA A 51 6.79 1.91 5.75
C ALA A 51 7.05 2.29 7.21
N ALA A 52 6.16 1.92 8.13
CA ALA A 52 6.34 2.14 9.56
C ALA A 52 7.62 1.49 10.10
N SER A 53 7.90 0.25 9.69
CA SER A 53 9.13 -0.47 10.07
C SER A 53 10.37 0.28 9.62
N ALA A 54 10.42 0.76 8.37
CA ALA A 54 11.55 1.53 7.85
C ALA A 54 11.78 2.82 8.67
N PHE A 55 10.73 3.53 9.08
CA PHE A 55 10.84 4.70 9.95
C PHE A 55 11.37 4.32 11.33
N ILE A 56 10.85 3.27 11.96
CA ILE A 56 11.30 2.80 13.28
C ILE A 56 12.78 2.43 13.23
N TYR A 57 13.21 1.64 12.27
CA TYR A 57 14.61 1.25 12.12
C TYR A 57 15.53 2.45 11.84
N SER A 58 15.01 3.47 11.16
CA SER A 58 15.75 4.71 10.92
C SER A 58 15.99 5.50 12.19
N VAL A 59 15.01 5.65 13.08
CA VAL A 59 15.19 6.42 14.34
C VAL A 59 16.07 5.69 15.35
N MET A 60 16.29 4.38 15.18
CA MET A 60 17.19 3.59 16.02
C MET A 60 18.68 3.73 15.61
N LYS A 61 18.99 4.47 14.55
CA LYS A 61 20.36 4.69 14.07
C LYS A 61 20.83 6.11 14.39
N GLU A 62 22.11 6.21 14.72
CA GLU A 62 22.77 7.52 14.87
C GLU A 62 23.25 8.03 13.50
N PHE A 63 23.00 9.31 13.23
CA PHE A 63 23.38 9.97 12.00
C PHE A 63 24.21 11.21 12.27
N THR A 64 25.39 11.28 11.69
CA THR A 64 26.28 12.45 11.76
C THR A 64 26.01 13.47 10.65
N LYS A 65 25.30 13.06 9.61
CA LYS A 65 24.98 13.85 8.41
C LYS A 65 23.46 13.85 8.15
N ALA A 66 23.04 14.66 7.18
CA ALA A 66 21.71 14.60 6.62
C ALA A 66 21.68 13.65 5.40
N TYR A 67 20.70 12.75 5.38
CA TYR A 67 20.49 11.81 4.28
C TYR A 67 19.06 11.88 3.79
N VAL A 68 18.86 11.57 2.50
CA VAL A 68 17.52 11.44 1.93
C VAL A 68 17.49 10.17 1.07
N PHE A 69 16.48 9.33 1.29
CA PHE A 69 16.33 8.06 0.59
C PHE A 69 14.90 7.87 0.08
N ASN A 70 14.77 7.13 -1.01
CA ASN A 70 13.48 6.57 -1.40
C ASN A 70 13.19 5.33 -0.55
N LEU A 71 11.90 5.05 -0.36
CA LEU A 71 11.38 3.82 0.20
C LEU A 71 10.37 3.27 -0.79
N ASN A 72 10.55 2.04 -1.23
CA ASN A 72 9.69 1.39 -2.22
C ASN A 72 9.12 0.09 -1.68
N GLY A 73 7.93 -0.26 -2.12
CA GLY A 73 7.36 -1.59 -1.90
C GLY A 73 7.66 -2.52 -3.08
N GLN A 74 7.07 -3.70 -3.05
CA GLN A 74 7.16 -4.64 -4.15
C GLN A 74 6.53 -4.03 -5.41
N CYS A 75 7.25 -4.12 -6.54
CA CYS A 75 6.72 -3.70 -7.84
C CYS A 75 5.87 -4.83 -8.44
N GLU A 76 4.57 -4.62 -8.55
CA GLU A 76 3.63 -5.59 -9.13
C GLU A 76 2.50 -4.84 -9.86
N THR A 77 1.74 -5.54 -10.71
CA THR A 77 0.62 -4.93 -11.43
C THR A 77 -0.62 -4.75 -10.53
N ILE A 78 -1.43 -3.76 -10.86
CA ILE A 78 -2.74 -3.54 -10.23
C ILE A 78 -3.64 -4.77 -10.44
N GLU A 79 -3.59 -5.34 -11.63
CA GLU A 79 -4.36 -6.53 -12.02
C GLU A 79 -4.02 -7.74 -11.13
N ASN A 80 -2.72 -7.93 -10.82
CA ASN A 80 -2.31 -8.98 -9.89
C ASN A 80 -2.77 -8.69 -8.46
N GLY A 81 -2.73 -7.43 -8.02
CA GLY A 81 -3.30 -7.04 -6.73
C GLY A 81 -4.80 -7.34 -6.62
N ILE A 82 -5.57 -7.09 -7.70
CA ILE A 82 -6.99 -7.46 -7.77
C ILE A 82 -7.16 -8.99 -7.77
N PHE A 83 -6.31 -9.73 -8.46
CA PHE A 83 -6.34 -11.19 -8.44
C PHE A 83 -6.12 -11.75 -7.02
N ILE A 84 -5.13 -11.22 -6.30
CA ILE A 84 -4.87 -11.56 -4.89
C ILE A 84 -6.09 -11.23 -4.02
N LEU A 85 -6.67 -10.04 -4.17
CA LEU A 85 -7.87 -9.64 -3.44
C LEU A 85 -9.04 -10.59 -3.69
N LYS A 86 -9.25 -11.02 -4.95
CA LYS A 86 -10.29 -11.98 -5.33
C LYS A 86 -10.01 -13.40 -4.82
N SER A 87 -8.78 -13.75 -4.52
CA SER A 87 -8.48 -15.01 -3.81
C SER A 87 -8.97 -15.00 -2.37
N LEU A 88 -9.00 -13.83 -1.73
CA LEU A 88 -9.55 -13.64 -0.37
C LEU A 88 -11.07 -13.47 -0.38
N LYS A 89 -11.61 -12.82 -1.40
CA LYS A 89 -13.04 -12.50 -1.58
C LYS A 89 -13.43 -12.74 -3.04
N PRO A 90 -13.81 -13.99 -3.42
CA PRO A 90 -14.05 -14.37 -4.82
C PRO A 90 -15.14 -13.57 -5.53
N ASP A 91 -16.14 -13.09 -4.80
CA ASP A 91 -17.24 -12.27 -5.28
C ASP A 91 -16.97 -10.76 -5.21
N ALA A 92 -15.73 -10.35 -4.91
CA ALA A 92 -15.36 -8.94 -4.90
C ALA A 92 -15.58 -8.28 -6.27
N LYS A 93 -16.35 -7.20 -6.28
CA LYS A 93 -16.71 -6.43 -7.49
C LYS A 93 -15.69 -5.32 -7.75
N VAL A 94 -14.41 -5.68 -7.74
CA VAL A 94 -13.29 -4.76 -7.97
C VAL A 94 -12.73 -4.99 -9.36
N THR A 95 -12.54 -3.89 -10.09
CA THR A 95 -11.94 -3.84 -11.42
C THR A 95 -10.87 -2.75 -11.48
N CYS A 96 -10.15 -2.67 -12.58
CA CYS A 96 -9.29 -1.53 -12.89
C CYS A 96 -9.46 -1.14 -14.35
N SER A 97 -9.43 0.16 -14.60
CA SER A 97 -9.57 0.73 -15.94
C SER A 97 -8.64 1.95 -16.14
N GLY A 98 -8.73 2.58 -17.29
CA GLY A 98 -7.95 3.80 -17.56
C GLY A 98 -6.52 3.52 -18.06
N GLN A 99 -5.65 4.50 -17.85
CA GLN A 99 -4.25 4.46 -18.30
C GLN A 99 -3.34 3.83 -17.24
N ASN A 100 -2.10 3.53 -17.63
CA ASN A 100 -1.10 3.10 -16.69
C ASN A 100 -0.85 4.15 -15.61
N PHE A 101 -0.60 3.68 -14.39
CA PHE A 101 -0.27 4.56 -13.28
C PHE A 101 0.97 5.43 -13.62
N PRO A 102 0.91 6.76 -13.44
CA PRO A 102 1.90 7.68 -14.04
C PRO A 102 3.21 7.81 -13.23
N PHE A 103 3.33 7.15 -12.08
CA PHE A 103 4.53 7.27 -11.25
C PHE A 103 5.44 6.04 -11.41
N PRO A 104 6.78 6.21 -11.26
CA PRO A 104 7.72 5.10 -11.32
C PRO A 104 7.41 4.05 -10.23
N PRO A 105 7.23 2.78 -10.59
CA PRO A 105 6.87 1.74 -9.62
C PRO A 105 8.07 1.08 -8.94
N ASP A 106 9.29 1.32 -9.42
CA ASP A 106 10.51 0.54 -9.14
C ASP A 106 11.67 1.41 -8.64
N LEU A 107 11.40 2.42 -7.82
CA LEU A 107 12.43 3.24 -7.20
C LEU A 107 13.30 2.37 -6.26
N SER A 108 14.62 2.50 -6.39
CA SER A 108 15.53 1.75 -5.51
C SER A 108 15.52 2.30 -4.08
N ASP A 109 15.34 1.42 -3.10
CA ASP A 109 15.51 1.69 -1.67
C ASP A 109 16.78 1.00 -1.09
N GLU A 110 17.58 0.39 -1.94
CA GLU A 110 18.82 -0.28 -1.53
C GLU A 110 19.76 0.61 -0.70
N PRO A 111 19.97 1.90 -1.04
CA PRO A 111 20.78 2.79 -0.21
C PRO A 111 20.23 2.97 1.21
N LEU A 112 18.90 3.00 1.37
CA LEU A 112 18.27 3.03 2.70
C LEU A 112 18.58 1.75 3.47
N ARG A 113 18.38 0.59 2.85
CA ARG A 113 18.63 -0.73 3.46
C ARG A 113 20.11 -0.90 3.87
N LYS A 114 21.02 -0.43 3.07
CA LYS A 114 22.46 -0.41 3.42
C LYS A 114 22.76 0.41 4.67
N LEU A 115 22.03 1.51 4.87
CA LEU A 115 22.27 2.41 6.00
C LEU A 115 21.61 1.92 7.29
N ILE A 116 20.34 1.55 7.25
CA ILE A 116 19.57 1.20 8.45
C ILE A 116 19.56 -0.30 8.76
N GLY A 117 20.00 -1.14 7.84
CA GLY A 117 19.94 -2.59 7.91
C GLY A 117 18.61 -3.14 7.40
N ASN A 118 18.43 -4.45 7.51
CA ASN A 118 17.21 -5.12 7.09
C ASN A 118 16.08 -4.83 8.09
N TYR A 119 14.97 -4.36 7.60
CA TYR A 119 13.70 -4.17 8.32
C TYR A 119 12.64 -5.10 7.74
N PRO A 120 11.55 -5.38 8.46
CA PRO A 120 10.46 -6.21 7.96
C PRO A 120 9.89 -5.69 6.65
N THR A 121 9.80 -6.57 5.65
CA THR A 121 9.19 -6.31 4.35
C THR A 121 7.99 -7.22 4.18
N TYR A 122 7.09 -6.85 3.28
CA TYR A 122 5.85 -7.57 3.04
C TYR A 122 5.67 -7.81 1.54
N SER A 123 5.27 -9.01 1.18
CA SER A 123 4.77 -9.29 -0.17
C SER A 123 3.45 -8.55 -0.40
N VAL A 124 3.08 -8.37 -1.66
CA VAL A 124 1.78 -7.78 -2.02
C VAL A 124 0.63 -8.59 -1.42
N GLU A 125 0.76 -9.92 -1.41
CA GLU A 125 -0.22 -10.83 -0.86
C GLU A 125 -0.40 -10.65 0.65
N GLU A 126 0.71 -10.57 1.41
CA GLU A 126 0.67 -10.33 2.86
C GLU A 126 0.04 -8.97 3.19
N GLY A 127 0.45 -7.91 2.51
CA GLY A 127 -0.07 -6.56 2.77
C GLY A 127 -1.54 -6.39 2.37
N ILE A 128 -2.00 -6.98 1.25
CA ILE A 128 -3.42 -6.99 0.87
C ILE A 128 -4.23 -7.80 1.87
N SER A 129 -3.75 -8.99 2.27
CA SER A 129 -4.42 -9.85 3.24
C SER A 129 -4.59 -9.17 4.59
N ASP A 130 -3.53 -8.53 5.10
CA ASP A 130 -3.58 -7.81 6.38
C ASP A 130 -4.54 -6.61 6.32
N THR A 131 -4.48 -5.84 5.22
CA THR A 131 -5.39 -4.70 5.00
C THR A 131 -6.86 -5.16 4.93
N TYR A 132 -7.14 -6.24 4.19
CA TYR A 132 -8.47 -6.83 4.06
C TYR A 132 -9.00 -7.29 5.42
N ASN A 133 -8.20 -8.06 6.17
CA ASN A 133 -8.58 -8.56 7.49
C ASN A 133 -8.80 -7.43 8.49
N SER A 134 -8.00 -6.39 8.45
CA SER A 134 -8.17 -5.20 9.29
C SER A 134 -9.51 -4.49 9.02
N PHE A 135 -9.87 -4.26 7.76
CA PHE A 135 -11.18 -3.69 7.41
C PHE A 135 -12.32 -4.62 7.80
N LYS A 136 -12.16 -5.94 7.63
CA LYS A 136 -13.15 -6.93 8.04
C LYS A 136 -13.43 -6.87 9.54
N GLN A 137 -12.39 -6.82 10.36
CA GLN A 137 -12.53 -6.66 11.81
C GLN A 137 -13.24 -5.35 12.17
N LEU A 138 -12.92 -4.24 11.51
CA LEU A 138 -13.61 -2.97 11.72
C LEU A 138 -15.08 -3.04 11.31
N LYS A 139 -15.43 -3.74 10.25
CA LYS A 139 -16.82 -3.98 9.83
C LYS A 139 -17.58 -4.78 10.91
N GLU A 140 -16.98 -5.83 11.42
CA GLU A 140 -17.60 -6.70 12.47
C GLU A 140 -17.92 -5.95 13.76
N VAL A 141 -17.11 -4.95 14.13
CA VAL A 141 -17.36 -4.11 15.31
C VAL A 141 -18.11 -2.81 14.99
N GLY A 142 -18.63 -2.65 13.77
CA GLY A 142 -19.40 -1.47 13.36
C GLY A 142 -18.57 -0.18 13.27
N ARG A 143 -17.27 -0.28 13.06
CA ARG A 143 -16.32 0.86 13.00
C ARG A 143 -15.62 1.01 11.64
N CYS A 144 -16.03 0.24 10.63
CA CYS A 144 -15.48 0.41 9.30
C CYS A 144 -15.90 1.79 8.78
N PRO A 145 -14.96 2.65 8.37
CA PRO A 145 -15.30 3.96 7.82
C PRO A 145 -16.10 3.81 6.52
N GLU A 146 -16.89 4.81 6.20
CA GLU A 146 -17.54 4.89 4.88
C GLU A 146 -16.47 5.08 3.80
N ILE A 147 -16.75 4.57 2.60
CA ILE A 147 -15.84 4.75 1.47
C ILE A 147 -15.79 6.22 1.08
N ASN A 148 -14.59 6.77 1.12
CA ASN A 148 -14.34 8.12 0.63
C ASN A 148 -14.38 8.13 -0.91
N LYS A 149 -15.52 8.46 -1.48
CA LYS A 149 -15.73 8.56 -2.94
C LYS A 149 -15.29 9.90 -3.53
N VAL A 150 -14.62 10.74 -2.74
CA VAL A 150 -14.12 12.02 -3.25
C VAL A 150 -12.97 11.78 -4.22
N ASN A 151 -13.12 12.27 -5.43
CA ASN A 151 -12.21 12.17 -6.58
C ASN A 151 -10.90 12.94 -6.38
#